data_6ec2998ec00672219f03b9a5fe9735a4
#
_entry.id   6ec2998ec00672219f03b9a5fe9735a4
#
_cell.length_a   1.000
_cell.length_b   1.000
_cell.length_c   1.000
_cell.angle_alpha   90.00
_cell.angle_beta   90.00
_cell.angle_gamma   90.00
#
_symmetry.space_group_name_H-M   'P 1'
#
loop_
_entity.id
_entity.type
_entity.pdbx_description
1 polymer ?
#
loop_
_entity_poly.entity_id
_entity_poly.type
_entity_poly.pdbx_seq_one_letter_code
_entity_poly.pdbx_strand_id
1 'polypeptide(L)'
;MDNHLRPQTPLVSTFSQTLENCYPDALSLLNPGVAETEIELFKNRYQRELPQTFYDFYRWCNGSAYESLEDTWLFPFEHGRSLLPLECIAKEKDFWDGESKVSFSEWKPGEYWNEAWIPFMKVDSWWLRVVDTEGCFGGIPGQIISFDYKSYPFRSIEYDSFDKWLETVIAKIESGFLFKEFHEIGLEEDKAIFAMEKRINPQRRSIELESNKV
;
A
#
# COMPACT_ATOMS: atom_id res chain seq x y z
N MET A 1 25.29 -8.61 14.45
CA MET A 1 23.84 -8.59 14.20
C MET A 1 23.40 -7.15 14.32
N ASP A 2 23.18 -6.54 13.17
CA ASP A 2 22.94 -5.10 13.10
C ASP A 2 21.61 -4.70 13.72
N ASN A 3 21.68 -3.65 14.53
CA ASN A 3 20.57 -3.10 15.32
C ASN A 3 19.48 -2.42 14.47
N HIS A 4 19.57 -2.53 13.13
CA HIS A 4 18.73 -1.81 12.15
C HIS A 4 17.39 -2.47 11.85
N LEU A 5 17.14 -3.69 12.35
CA LEU A 5 15.95 -4.49 12.04
C LEU A 5 14.97 -4.62 13.22
N ARG A 6 14.99 -3.73 14.20
CA ARG A 6 14.00 -3.80 15.29
C ARG A 6 12.83 -2.89 14.99
N PRO A 7 11.65 -3.46 14.70
CA PRO A 7 10.43 -2.68 14.56
C PRO A 7 10.14 -1.92 15.86
N GLN A 8 9.73 -0.65 15.74
CA GLN A 8 9.55 0.23 16.90
C GLN A 8 8.10 0.23 17.42
N THR A 9 7.10 0.06 16.53
CA THR A 9 5.70 -0.08 16.96
C THR A 9 5.33 -1.54 17.18
N PRO A 10 4.41 -1.83 18.13
CA PRO A 10 3.93 -3.18 18.36
C PRO A 10 3.39 -3.87 17.11
N LEU A 11 2.70 -3.13 16.25
CA LEU A 11 2.08 -3.68 15.04
C LEU A 11 3.14 -4.13 14.01
N VAL A 12 4.18 -3.33 13.77
CA VAL A 12 5.29 -3.71 12.88
C VAL A 12 6.07 -4.88 13.47
N SER A 13 6.24 -4.94 14.80
CA SER A 13 6.84 -6.08 15.49
C SER A 13 6.03 -7.36 15.29
N THR A 14 4.71 -7.27 15.47
CA THR A 14 3.80 -8.41 15.24
C THR A 14 3.88 -8.87 13.79
N PHE A 15 3.83 -7.94 12.84
CA PHE A 15 3.93 -8.24 11.42
C PHE A 15 5.25 -8.97 11.08
N SER A 16 6.39 -8.41 11.52
CA SER A 16 7.70 -9.03 11.32
C SER A 16 7.77 -10.45 11.87
N GLN A 17 7.26 -10.64 13.09
CA GLN A 17 7.27 -11.93 13.76
C GLN A 17 6.33 -12.95 13.10
N THR A 18 5.15 -12.50 12.66
CA THR A 18 4.21 -13.35 11.91
C THR A 18 4.82 -13.80 10.60
N LEU A 19 5.47 -12.88 9.88
CA LEU A 19 6.15 -13.19 8.63
C LEU A 19 7.30 -14.19 8.84
N GLU A 20 8.13 -13.98 9.86
CA GLU A 20 9.25 -14.87 10.21
C GLU A 20 8.76 -16.27 10.58
N ASN A 21 7.67 -16.38 11.34
CA ASN A 21 7.13 -17.65 11.79
C ASN A 21 6.41 -18.44 10.70
N CYS A 22 5.66 -17.73 9.85
CA CYS A 22 4.81 -18.37 8.84
C CYS A 22 5.47 -18.44 7.46
N TYR A 23 6.40 -17.52 7.15
CA TYR A 23 6.97 -17.39 5.81
C TYR A 23 8.40 -16.80 5.83
N PRO A 24 9.37 -17.49 6.45
CA PRO A 24 10.73 -16.97 6.65
C PRO A 24 11.45 -16.61 5.34
N ASP A 25 11.18 -17.36 4.25
CA ASP A 25 11.78 -17.11 2.94
C ASP A 25 11.39 -15.74 2.37
N ALA A 26 10.22 -15.22 2.74
CA ALA A 26 9.77 -13.89 2.32
C ALA A 26 10.64 -12.75 2.83
N LEU A 27 11.34 -12.93 3.94
CA LEU A 27 12.26 -11.92 4.46
C LEU A 27 13.42 -11.63 3.51
N SER A 28 13.86 -12.64 2.73
CA SER A 28 14.92 -12.48 1.73
C SER A 28 14.48 -11.61 0.54
N LEU A 29 13.18 -11.38 0.39
CA LEU A 29 12.57 -10.58 -0.67
C LEU A 29 12.41 -9.11 -0.29
N LEU A 30 12.84 -8.74 0.92
CA LEU A 30 12.71 -7.39 1.47
C LEU A 30 14.05 -6.68 1.53
N ASN A 31 14.05 -5.41 1.19
CA ASN A 31 15.21 -4.56 1.42
C ASN A 31 15.40 -4.28 2.91
N PRO A 32 16.63 -4.14 3.39
CA PRO A 32 16.89 -3.61 4.72
C PRO A 32 16.20 -2.26 4.93
N GLY A 33 15.78 -1.98 6.17
CA GLY A 33 15.18 -0.70 6.51
C GLY A 33 16.12 0.49 6.32
N VAL A 34 15.54 1.66 6.17
CA VAL A 34 16.29 2.91 5.95
C VAL A 34 16.76 3.56 7.24
N ALA A 35 17.79 4.40 7.12
CA ALA A 35 18.27 5.22 8.23
C ALA A 35 17.29 6.37 8.56
N GLU A 36 17.37 6.88 9.81
CA GLU A 36 16.51 7.99 10.26
C GLU A 36 16.66 9.24 9.39
N THR A 37 17.86 9.49 8.88
CA THR A 37 18.12 10.62 7.97
C THR A 37 17.30 10.54 6.69
N GLU A 38 17.05 9.35 6.15
CA GLU A 38 16.22 9.14 4.95
C GLU A 38 14.74 9.36 5.27
N ILE A 39 14.27 8.91 6.44
CA ILE A 39 12.92 9.19 6.94
C ILE A 39 12.69 10.70 7.07
N GLU A 40 13.62 11.42 7.69
CA GLU A 40 13.50 12.87 7.86
C GLU A 40 13.56 13.62 6.52
N LEU A 41 14.38 13.19 5.56
CA LEU A 41 14.37 13.74 4.20
C LEU A 41 13.02 13.53 3.52
N PHE A 42 12.44 12.34 3.67
CA PHE A 42 11.12 12.01 3.11
C PHE A 42 10.01 12.89 3.72
N LYS A 43 9.96 13.03 5.06
CA LYS A 43 9.02 13.90 5.76
C LYS A 43 9.12 15.35 5.27
N ASN A 44 10.35 15.87 5.21
CA ASN A 44 10.61 17.25 4.79
C ASN A 44 10.21 17.50 3.33
N ARG A 45 10.36 16.50 2.45
CA ARG A 45 10.00 16.62 1.04
C ARG A 45 8.51 16.81 0.82
N TYR A 46 7.70 15.99 1.48
CA TYR A 46 6.26 15.95 1.20
C TYR A 46 5.42 16.76 2.19
N GLN A 47 5.94 17.03 3.39
CA GLN A 47 5.25 17.79 4.44
C GLN A 47 3.83 17.29 4.68
N ARG A 48 3.65 15.96 4.64
CA ARG A 48 2.37 15.26 4.84
C ARG A 48 2.44 14.43 6.12
N GLU A 49 1.35 14.43 6.85
CA GLU A 49 1.23 13.60 8.05
C GLU A 49 0.91 12.17 7.64
N LEU A 50 1.88 11.27 7.82
CA LEU A 50 1.71 9.84 7.70
C LEU A 50 1.70 9.21 9.10
N PRO A 51 1.01 8.07 9.30
CA PRO A 51 0.98 7.41 10.60
C PRO A 51 2.40 6.98 11.01
N GLN A 52 2.67 7.00 12.32
CA GLN A 52 3.98 6.59 12.86
C GLN A 52 4.36 5.18 12.39
N THR A 53 3.37 4.28 12.31
CA THR A 53 3.53 2.90 11.83
C THR A 53 4.11 2.83 10.42
N PHE A 54 3.77 3.79 9.52
CA PHE A 54 4.37 3.88 8.19
C PHE A 54 5.88 4.10 8.28
N TYR A 55 6.32 5.05 9.08
CA TYR A 55 7.74 5.33 9.25
C TYR A 55 8.48 4.19 9.93
N ASP A 56 7.88 3.57 10.94
CA ASP A 56 8.48 2.43 11.63
C ASP A 56 8.57 1.20 10.73
N PHE A 57 7.60 1.04 9.83
CA PHE A 57 7.64 0.01 8.79
C PHE A 57 8.86 0.22 7.88
N TYR A 58 9.09 1.46 7.40
CA TYR A 58 10.23 1.76 6.52
C TYR A 58 11.58 1.73 7.26
N ARG A 59 11.62 1.98 8.56
CA ARG A 59 12.82 1.72 9.38
C ARG A 59 13.15 0.24 9.49
N TRP A 60 12.14 -0.61 9.45
CA TRP A 60 12.30 -2.06 9.46
C TRP A 60 12.59 -2.61 8.07
N CYS A 61 11.87 -2.17 7.04
CA CYS A 61 11.91 -2.70 5.69
C CYS A 61 11.72 -1.58 4.65
N ASN A 62 12.69 -1.39 3.76
CA ASN A 62 12.58 -0.42 2.65
C ASN A 62 12.00 -1.06 1.39
N GLY A 63 10.79 -1.59 1.50
CA GLY A 63 10.11 -2.16 0.34
C GLY A 63 10.72 -3.47 -0.15
N SER A 64 10.42 -3.78 -1.40
CA SER A 64 10.81 -5.04 -2.05
C SER A 64 12.19 -4.98 -2.66
N ALA A 65 12.93 -6.10 -2.60
CA ALA A 65 14.28 -6.25 -3.13
C ALA A 65 14.36 -6.44 -4.66
N TYR A 66 13.29 -6.23 -5.40
CA TYR A 66 13.23 -6.58 -6.82
C TYR A 66 13.74 -5.52 -7.78
N GLU A 67 14.58 -5.97 -8.71
CA GLU A 67 15.02 -5.18 -9.87
C GLU A 67 14.06 -5.30 -11.07
N SER A 68 13.16 -6.31 -11.11
CA SER A 68 12.21 -6.49 -12.21
C SER A 68 10.78 -6.79 -11.72
N LEU A 69 9.81 -6.23 -12.44
CA LEU A 69 8.37 -6.45 -12.20
C LEU A 69 7.90 -7.87 -12.57
N GLU A 70 8.73 -8.65 -13.27
CA GLU A 70 8.38 -10.01 -13.73
C GLU A 70 8.31 -11.02 -12.60
N ASP A 71 9.01 -10.78 -11.47
CA ASP A 71 9.03 -11.66 -10.31
C ASP A 71 8.01 -11.29 -9.21
N THR A 72 7.10 -10.35 -9.48
CA THR A 72 6.14 -9.84 -8.47
C THR A 72 5.11 -10.86 -7.99
N TRP A 73 4.96 -11.98 -8.69
CA TRP A 73 4.01 -13.05 -8.35
C TRP A 73 4.35 -13.75 -7.02
N LEU A 74 5.59 -13.66 -6.57
CA LEU A 74 6.07 -14.31 -5.33
C LEU A 74 5.93 -13.43 -4.09
N PHE A 75 5.31 -12.23 -4.19
CA PHE A 75 5.34 -11.30 -3.09
C PHE A 75 4.31 -11.59 -1.99
N PRO A 76 4.75 -11.70 -0.71
CA PRO A 76 3.91 -12.24 0.37
C PRO A 76 2.84 -11.28 0.90
N PHE A 77 2.80 -10.02 0.47
CA PHE A 77 1.86 -9.06 1.05
C PHE A 77 0.54 -8.96 0.31
N GLU A 78 0.61 -9.10 -1.01
CA GLU A 78 -0.56 -9.16 -1.91
C GLU A 78 -0.13 -9.67 -3.27
N HIS A 79 -0.93 -10.53 -3.88
CA HIS A 79 -0.65 -11.10 -5.18
C HIS A 79 -0.27 -10.03 -6.22
N GLY A 80 0.91 -10.17 -6.81
CA GLY A 80 1.40 -9.33 -7.88
C GLY A 80 1.70 -7.87 -7.50
N ARG A 81 1.82 -7.54 -6.20
CA ARG A 81 2.07 -6.16 -5.75
C ARG A 81 3.40 -6.05 -5.03
N SER A 82 4.23 -5.09 -5.46
CA SER A 82 5.51 -4.78 -4.84
C SER A 82 5.37 -3.61 -3.87
N LEU A 83 6.00 -3.74 -2.70
CA LEU A 83 6.23 -2.61 -1.82
C LEU A 83 7.29 -1.69 -2.41
N LEU A 84 6.98 -0.41 -2.52
CA LEU A 84 7.91 0.56 -3.07
C LEU A 84 8.97 0.96 -2.03
N PRO A 85 10.27 0.93 -2.36
CA PRO A 85 11.29 1.63 -1.59
C PRO A 85 11.02 3.14 -1.51
N LEU A 86 11.47 3.84 -0.47
CA LEU A 86 11.21 5.28 -0.28
C LEU A 86 11.61 6.14 -1.50
N GLU A 87 12.73 5.81 -2.12
CA GLU A 87 13.19 6.50 -3.34
C GLU A 87 12.29 6.23 -4.56
N CYS A 88 11.64 5.05 -4.60
CA CYS A 88 10.67 4.71 -5.64
C CYS A 88 9.32 5.37 -5.38
N ILE A 89 8.89 5.49 -4.12
CA ILE A 89 7.73 6.31 -3.73
C ILE A 89 7.90 7.74 -4.27
N ALA A 90 9.09 8.32 -4.06
CA ALA A 90 9.38 9.65 -4.52
C ALA A 90 9.25 9.79 -6.05
N LYS A 91 9.78 8.85 -6.81
CA LYS A 91 9.70 8.84 -8.27
C LYS A 91 8.25 8.71 -8.77
N GLU A 92 7.51 7.76 -8.22
CA GLU A 92 6.10 7.54 -8.60
C GLU A 92 5.24 8.78 -8.27
N LYS A 93 5.42 9.34 -7.08
CA LYS A 93 4.67 10.52 -6.67
C LYS A 93 4.97 11.72 -7.57
N ASP A 94 6.25 12.01 -7.83
CA ASP A 94 6.64 13.12 -8.70
C ASP A 94 6.09 12.96 -10.12
N PHE A 95 6.09 11.72 -10.63
CA PHE A 95 5.51 11.40 -11.94
C PHE A 95 4.01 11.71 -11.97
N TRP A 96 3.24 11.19 -11.02
CA TRP A 96 1.78 11.39 -11.00
C TRP A 96 1.38 12.82 -10.65
N ASP A 97 2.10 13.49 -9.75
CA ASP A 97 1.89 14.92 -9.47
C ASP A 97 2.16 15.78 -10.72
N GLY A 98 3.10 15.38 -11.58
CA GLY A 98 3.36 16.00 -12.87
C GLY A 98 2.26 15.75 -13.89
N GLU A 99 1.85 14.49 -14.06
CA GLU A 99 0.82 14.08 -15.01
C GLU A 99 -0.55 14.70 -14.68
N SER A 100 -0.90 14.80 -13.40
CA SER A 100 -2.18 15.37 -12.97
C SER A 100 -2.37 16.83 -13.38
N LYS A 101 -1.29 17.57 -13.58
CA LYS A 101 -1.32 18.98 -14.01
C LYS A 101 -1.59 19.15 -15.50
N VAL A 102 -1.36 18.12 -16.30
CA VAL A 102 -1.34 18.25 -17.77
C VAL A 102 -2.53 17.54 -18.45
N SER A 103 -3.00 16.43 -17.91
CA SER A 103 -3.72 15.45 -18.74
C SER A 103 -5.20 15.25 -18.44
N PHE A 104 -5.78 15.80 -17.36
CA PHE A 104 -7.09 15.29 -16.87
C PHE A 104 -8.15 16.36 -16.64
N SER A 105 -8.33 17.24 -17.63
CA SER A 105 -9.38 18.30 -17.61
C SER A 105 -10.82 17.77 -17.56
N GLU A 106 -11.03 16.48 -17.82
CA GLU A 106 -12.34 15.84 -17.76
C GLU A 106 -12.76 15.37 -16.36
N TRP A 107 -11.85 15.50 -15.36
CA TRP A 107 -12.10 15.14 -13.97
C TRP A 107 -12.04 16.36 -13.08
N LYS A 108 -12.75 16.32 -11.96
CA LYS A 108 -12.58 17.37 -10.95
C LYS A 108 -11.16 17.31 -10.39
N PRO A 109 -10.55 18.46 -10.09
CA PRO A 109 -9.23 18.50 -9.49
C PRO A 109 -9.15 17.61 -8.24
N GLY A 110 -8.11 16.78 -8.15
CA GLY A 110 -7.90 15.86 -7.04
C GLY A 110 -8.71 14.55 -7.07
N GLU A 111 -9.66 14.36 -8.01
CA GLU A 111 -10.40 13.09 -8.12
C GLU A 111 -9.65 12.06 -8.95
N TYR A 112 -8.96 12.46 -10.02
CA TYR A 112 -8.16 11.54 -10.81
C TYR A 112 -6.89 11.15 -10.07
N TRP A 113 -6.06 12.13 -9.73
CA TRP A 113 -4.91 12.03 -8.86
C TRP A 113 -4.90 13.19 -7.88
N ASN A 114 -4.51 12.93 -6.63
CA ASN A 114 -4.42 13.96 -5.61
C ASN A 114 -2.99 14.06 -5.07
N GLU A 115 -2.45 15.28 -4.98
CA GLU A 115 -1.12 15.53 -4.43
C GLU A 115 -0.99 15.11 -2.94
N ALA A 116 -2.11 14.88 -2.25
CA ALA A 116 -2.14 14.31 -0.90
C ALA A 116 -1.91 12.80 -0.86
N TRP A 117 -1.86 12.13 -2.01
CA TRP A 117 -1.67 10.67 -2.08
C TRP A 117 -0.20 10.30 -2.10
N ILE A 118 0.20 9.42 -1.21
CA ILE A 118 1.55 8.87 -1.11
C ILE A 118 1.51 7.41 -1.55
N PRO A 119 2.02 7.05 -2.74
CA PRO A 119 2.05 5.67 -3.20
C PRO A 119 3.03 4.85 -2.34
N PHE A 120 2.67 3.62 -2.01
CA PHE A 120 3.56 2.72 -1.26
C PHE A 120 3.60 1.29 -1.81
N MET A 121 2.63 0.93 -2.66
CA MET A 121 2.64 -0.34 -3.40
C MET A 121 2.31 -0.11 -4.87
N LYS A 122 2.83 -0.99 -5.73
CA LYS A 122 2.64 -0.91 -7.18
C LYS A 122 2.42 -2.31 -7.76
N VAL A 123 1.49 -2.38 -8.74
CA VAL A 123 1.35 -3.51 -9.65
C VAL A 123 1.56 -3.00 -11.06
N ASP A 124 2.52 -3.55 -11.78
CA ASP A 124 2.86 -3.05 -13.11
C ASP A 124 3.10 -1.53 -13.14
N SER A 125 2.86 -0.89 -14.30
CA SER A 125 3.04 0.55 -14.48
C SER A 125 1.79 1.39 -14.18
N TRP A 126 0.66 0.77 -13.81
CA TRP A 126 -0.65 1.45 -13.85
C TRP A 126 -1.47 1.37 -12.57
N TRP A 127 -1.15 0.50 -11.62
CA TRP A 127 -1.96 0.29 -10.42
C TRP A 127 -1.13 0.56 -9.17
N LEU A 128 -1.59 1.51 -8.34
CA LEU A 128 -0.94 1.91 -7.10
C LEU A 128 -1.88 1.71 -5.90
N ARG A 129 -1.30 1.43 -4.75
CA ARG A 129 -1.92 1.73 -3.47
C ARG A 129 -1.28 2.97 -2.90
N VAL A 130 -2.13 3.88 -2.46
CA VAL A 130 -1.72 5.17 -1.94
C VAL A 130 -2.26 5.38 -0.53
N VAL A 131 -1.47 5.95 0.35
CA VAL A 131 -1.97 6.53 1.60
C VAL A 131 -2.53 7.90 1.27
N ASP A 132 -3.82 8.09 1.51
CA ASP A 132 -4.53 9.35 1.31
C ASP A 132 -4.45 10.16 2.61
N THR A 133 -3.64 11.22 2.60
CA THR A 133 -3.38 12.03 3.79
C THR A 133 -4.48 13.07 4.10
N GLU A 134 -5.46 13.25 3.21
CA GLU A 134 -6.54 14.24 3.37
C GLU A 134 -7.94 13.64 3.59
N GLY A 135 -8.12 12.34 3.38
CA GLY A 135 -9.44 11.70 3.52
C GLY A 135 -10.38 12.01 2.37
N CYS A 136 -9.89 11.89 1.13
CA CYS A 136 -10.67 12.09 -0.08
C CYS A 136 -11.93 11.21 -0.11
N PHE A 137 -12.90 11.58 -0.96
CA PHE A 137 -14.15 10.85 -1.19
C PHE A 137 -14.99 10.64 0.08
N GLY A 138 -14.91 11.59 1.04
CA GLY A 138 -15.65 11.50 2.31
C GLY A 138 -15.15 10.37 3.21
N GLY A 139 -13.90 9.97 3.06
CA GLY A 139 -13.20 9.06 3.94
C GLY A 139 -12.44 9.78 5.07
N ILE A 140 -11.42 9.15 5.61
CA ILE A 140 -10.61 9.68 6.71
C ILE A 140 -9.15 9.83 6.30
N PRO A 141 -8.42 10.84 6.81
CA PRO A 141 -6.98 10.94 6.60
C PRO A 141 -6.25 9.68 7.04
N GLY A 142 -5.31 9.21 6.21
CA GLY A 142 -4.55 7.99 6.42
C GLY A 142 -5.18 6.73 5.83
N GLN A 143 -6.38 6.80 5.26
CA GLN A 143 -6.99 5.69 4.52
C GLN A 143 -6.14 5.27 3.32
N ILE A 144 -6.34 4.03 2.85
CA ILE A 144 -5.65 3.53 1.68
C ILE A 144 -6.61 3.40 0.51
N ILE A 145 -6.24 4.07 -0.59
CA ILE A 145 -6.97 4.07 -1.85
C ILE A 145 -6.24 3.20 -2.86
N SER A 146 -7.00 2.44 -3.64
CA SER A 146 -6.53 1.82 -4.87
C SER A 146 -6.71 2.81 -6.02
N PHE A 147 -5.59 3.15 -6.64
CA PHE A 147 -5.51 3.97 -7.84
C PHE A 147 -5.11 3.09 -9.02
N ASP A 148 -6.03 2.90 -9.94
CA ASP A 148 -5.79 2.27 -11.23
C ASP A 148 -6.15 3.27 -12.33
N TYR A 149 -5.15 3.74 -13.07
CA TYR A 149 -5.41 4.75 -14.09
C TYR A 149 -6.14 4.21 -15.32
N LYS A 150 -6.18 2.88 -15.50
CA LYS A 150 -6.91 2.24 -16.60
C LYS A 150 -8.37 1.93 -16.24
N SER A 151 -8.69 1.78 -14.96
CA SER A 151 -10.02 1.42 -14.48
C SER A 151 -10.86 2.63 -14.09
N TYR A 152 -10.55 3.82 -14.62
CA TYR A 152 -11.45 4.93 -14.37
C TYR A 152 -12.82 4.67 -15.04
N PRO A 153 -13.92 5.15 -14.49
CA PRO A 153 -14.00 6.17 -13.45
C PRO A 153 -13.97 5.67 -12.00
N PHE A 154 -13.44 4.49 -11.75
CA PHE A 154 -13.54 3.88 -10.43
C PHE A 154 -12.30 4.13 -9.57
N ARG A 155 -12.56 4.35 -8.27
CA ARG A 155 -11.60 4.32 -7.18
C ARG A 155 -12.13 3.39 -6.10
N SER A 156 -11.27 2.92 -5.21
CA SER A 156 -11.73 2.19 -4.02
C SER A 156 -10.96 2.61 -2.79
N ILE A 157 -11.69 2.84 -1.69
CA ILE A 157 -11.10 2.84 -0.35
C ILE A 157 -11.01 1.38 0.04
N GLU A 158 -9.78 0.86 0.18
CA GLU A 158 -9.55 -0.55 0.46
C GLU A 158 -9.26 -0.82 1.93
N TYR A 159 -8.57 0.10 2.59
CA TYR A 159 -8.27 -0.01 4.02
C TYR A 159 -8.50 1.33 4.72
N ASP A 160 -8.97 1.25 5.95
CA ASP A 160 -9.31 2.42 6.76
C ASP A 160 -8.05 3.20 7.21
N SER A 161 -6.88 2.54 7.24
CA SER A 161 -5.58 3.15 7.52
C SER A 161 -4.43 2.23 7.12
N PHE A 162 -3.20 2.73 7.20
CA PHE A 162 -1.98 1.91 7.04
C PHE A 162 -1.89 0.80 8.11
N ASP A 163 -2.30 1.10 9.35
CA ASP A 163 -2.37 0.11 10.42
C ASP A 163 -3.37 -1.01 10.07
N LYS A 164 -4.53 -0.63 9.55
CA LYS A 164 -5.56 -1.60 9.11
C LYS A 164 -5.14 -2.42 7.90
N TRP A 165 -4.33 -1.87 7.03
CA TRP A 165 -3.66 -2.65 5.99
C TRP A 165 -2.73 -3.70 6.60
N LEU A 166 -1.83 -3.33 7.52
CA LEU A 166 -0.94 -4.29 8.21
C LEU A 166 -1.72 -5.36 8.99
N GLU A 167 -2.74 -4.98 9.76
CA GLU A 167 -3.62 -5.93 10.47
C GLU A 167 -4.25 -6.94 9.49
N THR A 168 -4.69 -6.45 8.32
CA THR A 168 -5.29 -7.31 7.29
C THR A 168 -4.26 -8.28 6.71
N VAL A 169 -3.05 -7.81 6.43
CA VAL A 169 -1.96 -8.66 5.91
C VAL A 169 -1.57 -9.71 6.94
N ILE A 170 -1.42 -9.35 8.22
CA ILE A 170 -1.16 -10.29 9.32
C ILE A 170 -2.24 -11.38 9.33
N ALA A 171 -3.51 -10.99 9.34
CA ALA A 171 -4.61 -11.95 9.37
C ALA A 171 -4.63 -12.88 8.15
N LYS A 172 -4.25 -12.39 6.98
CA LYS A 172 -4.10 -13.20 5.76
C LYS A 172 -2.95 -14.20 5.87
N ILE A 173 -1.81 -13.78 6.43
CA ILE A 173 -0.66 -14.66 6.67
C ILE A 173 -1.05 -15.78 7.63
N GLU A 174 -1.63 -15.44 8.79
CA GLU A 174 -2.02 -16.39 9.83
C GLU A 174 -3.07 -17.40 9.36
N SER A 175 -3.96 -16.98 8.47
CA SER A 175 -4.98 -17.86 7.89
C SER A 175 -4.47 -18.72 6.71
N GLY A 176 -3.23 -18.48 6.25
CA GLY A 176 -2.65 -19.17 5.09
C GLY A 176 -3.20 -18.71 3.73
N PHE A 177 -4.10 -17.74 3.69
CA PHE A 177 -4.70 -17.27 2.43
C PHE A 177 -3.70 -16.56 1.51
N LEU A 178 -2.69 -15.91 2.07
CA LEU A 178 -1.76 -15.10 1.32
C LEU A 178 -0.88 -15.91 0.36
N PHE A 179 -0.73 -17.21 0.62
CA PHE A 179 0.19 -18.11 -0.07
C PHE A 179 -0.50 -19.06 -1.04
N LYS A 180 -1.81 -18.96 -1.16
CA LYS A 180 -2.57 -19.75 -2.14
C LYS A 180 -2.55 -19.03 -3.48
N GLU A 181 -2.29 -19.78 -4.54
CA GLU A 181 -2.54 -19.31 -5.89
C GLU A 181 -4.03 -18.96 -6.06
N PHE A 182 -4.32 -17.92 -6.85
CA PHE A 182 -5.70 -17.44 -7.04
C PHE A 182 -6.68 -18.56 -7.44
N HIS A 183 -6.21 -19.53 -8.23
CA HIS A 183 -7.02 -20.69 -8.65
C HIS A 183 -7.20 -21.76 -7.56
N GLU A 184 -6.45 -21.69 -6.47
CA GLU A 184 -6.56 -22.61 -5.31
C GLU A 184 -7.54 -22.09 -4.26
N ILE A 185 -7.95 -20.81 -4.36
CA ILE A 185 -8.90 -20.20 -3.44
C ILE A 185 -10.30 -20.59 -3.87
N GLY A 186 -10.96 -21.42 -3.05
CA GLY A 186 -12.35 -21.78 -3.27
C GLY A 186 -13.31 -20.63 -2.96
N LEU A 187 -14.53 -20.68 -3.54
CA LEU A 187 -15.56 -19.65 -3.37
C LEU A 187 -15.86 -19.31 -1.89
N GLU A 188 -15.88 -20.33 -1.02
CA GLU A 188 -16.16 -20.11 0.41
C GLU A 188 -14.98 -19.47 1.13
N GLU A 189 -13.74 -19.75 0.73
CA GLU A 189 -12.55 -19.10 1.23
C GLU A 189 -12.50 -17.63 0.80
N ASP A 190 -12.81 -17.34 -0.46
CA ASP A 190 -12.90 -15.97 -0.99
C ASP A 190 -13.92 -15.14 -0.22
N LYS A 191 -15.11 -15.70 0.05
CA LYS A 191 -16.10 -15.06 0.91
C LYS A 191 -15.61 -14.81 2.33
N ALA A 192 -14.87 -15.77 2.90
CA ALA A 192 -14.29 -15.61 4.24
C ALA A 192 -13.23 -14.52 4.30
N ILE A 193 -12.35 -14.43 3.28
CA ILE A 193 -11.36 -13.36 3.12
C ILE A 193 -12.08 -12.01 3.03
N PHE A 194 -13.05 -11.89 2.14
CA PHE A 194 -13.82 -10.66 1.96
C PHE A 194 -14.52 -10.21 3.26
N ALA A 195 -15.14 -11.16 3.98
CA ALA A 195 -15.79 -10.87 5.26
C ALA A 195 -14.79 -10.40 6.33
N MET A 196 -13.61 -11.02 6.37
CA MET A 196 -12.51 -10.62 7.26
C MET A 196 -12.01 -9.22 6.93
N GLU A 197 -11.73 -8.94 5.65
CA GLU A 197 -11.29 -7.62 5.20
C GLU A 197 -12.31 -6.54 5.55
N LYS A 198 -13.59 -6.80 5.30
CA LYS A 198 -14.68 -5.86 5.63
C LYS A 198 -14.83 -5.62 7.13
N ARG A 199 -14.60 -6.64 7.95
CA ARG A 199 -14.62 -6.50 9.41
C ARG A 199 -13.49 -5.61 9.93
N ILE A 200 -12.28 -5.76 9.36
CA ILE A 200 -11.11 -4.96 9.74
C ILE A 200 -11.23 -3.53 9.17
N ASN A 201 -11.82 -3.40 7.97
CA ASN A 201 -11.93 -2.16 7.21
C ASN A 201 -13.41 -1.85 6.89
N PRO A 202 -14.21 -1.39 7.85
CA PRO A 202 -15.64 -1.15 7.67
C PRO A 202 -15.96 -0.05 6.65
N GLN A 203 -15.03 0.87 6.36
CA GLN A 203 -15.21 1.93 5.38
C GLN A 203 -14.87 1.50 3.94
N ARG A 204 -14.40 0.26 3.74
CA ARG A 204 -14.09 -0.28 2.41
C ARG A 204 -15.28 -0.15 1.46
N ARG A 205 -15.06 0.56 0.35
CA ARG A 205 -16.08 0.80 -0.68
C ARG A 205 -15.47 1.20 -2.01
N SER A 206 -16.21 0.91 -3.08
CA SER A 206 -15.94 1.47 -4.40
C SER A 206 -16.57 2.86 -4.54
N ILE A 207 -15.95 3.69 -5.37
CA ILE A 207 -16.33 5.06 -5.66
C ILE A 207 -16.33 5.21 -7.17
N GLU A 208 -17.45 5.67 -7.73
CA GLU A 208 -17.54 6.02 -9.14
C GLU A 208 -17.39 7.53 -9.29
N LEU A 209 -16.42 7.94 -10.10
CA LEU A 209 -16.13 9.34 -10.36
C LEU A 209 -17.08 9.88 -11.44
N GLU A 210 -17.61 11.06 -11.24
CA GLU A 210 -18.44 11.76 -12.22
C GLU A 210 -17.54 12.51 -13.22
N SER A 211 -17.66 12.17 -14.50
CA SER A 211 -16.98 12.93 -15.56
C SER A 211 -17.56 14.34 -15.68
N ASN A 212 -16.70 15.34 -15.81
CA ASN A 212 -17.12 16.72 -16.14
C ASN A 212 -17.52 16.89 -17.62
N LYS A 213 -17.59 15.82 -18.41
CA LYS A 213 -18.10 15.89 -19.79
C LYS A 213 -19.62 16.21 -19.76
N VAL A 214 -19.92 17.45 -20.01
CA VAL A 214 -21.26 17.92 -20.40
C VAL A 214 -21.39 17.81 -21.91
#